data_df78770e6c0650ee459fe82ceca8627a
#
_entry.id   df78770e6c0650ee459fe82ceca8627a
#
_cell.length_a   1.000
_cell.length_b   1.000
_cell.length_c   1.000
_cell.angle_alpha   90.00
_cell.angle_beta   90.00
_cell.angle_gamma   90.00
#
_symmetry.space_group_name_H-M   'P 1'
#
loop_
_entity.id
_entity.type
_entity.pdbx_description
1 polymer ?
#
loop_
_entity_poly.entity_id
_entity_poly.type
_entity_poly.pdbx_seq_one_letter_code
_entity_poly.pdbx_strand_id
1 'polypeptide(L)'
;MTGKIKVMSIFGTRPEAIKMAPVVMELARHPEEIETKTLVTAQHREMLDQVLHLFHIVPDYDLNIMAAGQTLFDITTRAMQGINEVFQKDRPDLVLVHGDTTTTFAGALAAFYHQIPVGHVEAGLRTHDIYSPFPEEMNRRLTGGIATLHFAPTPTAHDNLAAEGVPERRIFVTGNTVIDALHHTVRPDYVLPPELSQVDFEHHRVLLMTTHRRENLGEPMRHVYRAIHDIVDEMGDVEVVFPVHRNPKVREIVREELGGLAHVHLIDPLEYEPFANLMARVDIVLTDSGGIQEEAPALGKPVLVLRDTTERPEAVTAGTVHLIGTAQERVYAETKRLLTDQAAYAAMAEAVNPYGDGEAARRIIEAILYHAGHIHTPPEPFRGA
;
A
#
# COMPACT_ATOMS: atom_id res chain seq x y z
N MET A 1 0.11 -31.52 -22.44
CA MET A 1 1.14 -30.74 -21.72
C MET A 1 0.92 -29.27 -22.12
N THR A 2 0.42 -28.48 -21.23
CA THR A 2 0.34 -27.03 -21.42
C THR A 2 1.78 -26.50 -21.41
N GLY A 3 2.19 -25.75 -22.45
CA GLY A 3 3.50 -25.09 -22.48
C GLY A 3 3.59 -24.02 -21.40
N LYS A 4 4.80 -23.52 -21.09
CA LYS A 4 4.98 -22.38 -20.19
C LYS A 4 4.18 -21.19 -20.69
N ILE A 5 3.55 -20.46 -19.75
CA ILE A 5 2.90 -19.18 -20.03
C ILE A 5 3.86 -18.03 -19.72
N LYS A 6 3.97 -17.07 -20.63
CA LYS A 6 4.77 -15.86 -20.41
C LYS A 6 3.91 -14.80 -19.76
N VAL A 7 4.25 -14.43 -18.53
CA VAL A 7 3.55 -13.41 -17.74
C VAL A 7 4.44 -12.18 -17.62
N MET A 8 3.95 -11.01 -18.05
CA MET A 8 4.67 -9.74 -17.93
C MET A 8 3.98 -8.83 -16.92
N SER A 9 4.67 -8.52 -15.84
CA SER A 9 4.24 -7.55 -14.83
C SER A 9 4.65 -6.14 -15.23
N ILE A 10 3.69 -5.19 -15.27
CA ILE A 10 3.92 -3.79 -15.68
C ILE A 10 3.58 -2.86 -14.52
N PHE A 11 4.53 -2.03 -14.09
CA PHE A 11 4.34 -1.02 -13.05
C PHE A 11 5.34 0.14 -13.22
N GLY A 12 5.13 1.27 -12.54
CA GLY A 12 5.95 2.46 -12.78
C GLY A 12 6.19 3.38 -11.59
N THR A 13 5.47 3.19 -10.50
CA THR A 13 5.57 4.01 -9.29
C THR A 13 6.02 3.19 -8.09
N ARG A 14 6.51 3.86 -7.04
CA ARG A 14 6.90 3.20 -5.79
C ARG A 14 5.79 2.38 -5.15
N PRO A 15 4.55 2.90 -4.98
CA PRO A 15 3.46 2.11 -4.38
C PRO A 15 3.11 0.85 -5.19
N GLU A 16 3.09 0.96 -6.53
CA GLU A 16 2.89 -0.21 -7.39
C GLU A 16 4.01 -1.23 -7.22
N ALA A 17 5.28 -0.78 -7.21
CA ALA A 17 6.43 -1.66 -7.09
C ALA A 17 6.42 -2.43 -5.76
N ILE A 18 6.09 -1.77 -4.63
CA ILE A 18 5.97 -2.42 -3.33
C ILE A 18 4.94 -3.58 -3.40
N LYS A 19 3.77 -3.31 -3.96
CA LYS A 19 2.66 -4.27 -4.02
C LYS A 19 2.84 -5.33 -5.11
N MET A 20 3.56 -5.02 -6.20
CA MET A 20 3.86 -5.98 -7.26
C MET A 20 5.09 -6.85 -6.99
N ALA A 21 6.01 -6.41 -6.12
CA ALA A 21 7.21 -7.17 -5.81
C ALA A 21 6.91 -8.60 -5.32
N PRO A 22 6.00 -8.85 -4.35
CA PRO A 22 5.64 -10.20 -3.95
C PRO A 22 5.08 -11.05 -5.10
N VAL A 23 4.30 -10.43 -5.99
CA VAL A 23 3.74 -11.11 -7.17
C VAL A 23 4.85 -11.53 -8.14
N VAL A 24 5.80 -10.63 -8.43
CA VAL A 24 6.96 -10.94 -9.29
C VAL A 24 7.82 -12.04 -8.66
N MET A 25 8.07 -11.98 -7.37
CA MET A 25 8.83 -12.98 -6.65
C MET A 25 8.13 -14.35 -6.66
N GLU A 26 6.81 -14.37 -6.46
CA GLU A 26 6.05 -15.61 -6.48
C GLU A 26 5.96 -16.21 -7.89
N LEU A 27 5.78 -15.40 -8.95
CA LEU A 27 5.89 -15.84 -10.34
C LEU A 27 7.23 -16.56 -10.61
N ALA A 28 8.33 -16.01 -10.09
CA ALA A 28 9.66 -16.58 -10.27
C ALA A 28 9.88 -17.93 -9.55
N ARG A 29 9.01 -18.31 -8.60
CA ARG A 29 9.03 -19.62 -7.93
C ARG A 29 8.42 -20.73 -8.76
N HIS A 30 7.77 -20.41 -9.88
CA HIS A 30 7.10 -21.36 -10.77
C HIS A 30 7.78 -21.45 -12.15
N PRO A 31 9.11 -21.67 -12.23
CA PRO A 31 9.86 -21.60 -13.50
C PRO A 31 9.51 -22.71 -14.49
N GLU A 32 8.82 -23.77 -14.04
CA GLU A 32 8.40 -24.86 -14.94
C GLU A 32 7.11 -24.51 -15.70
N GLU A 33 6.23 -23.71 -15.09
CA GLU A 33 4.93 -23.32 -15.64
C GLU A 33 4.93 -21.90 -16.21
N ILE A 34 5.77 -21.01 -15.67
CA ILE A 34 5.74 -19.56 -15.97
C ILE A 34 7.09 -19.06 -16.44
N GLU A 35 7.10 -18.32 -17.55
CA GLU A 35 8.19 -17.42 -17.93
C GLU A 35 7.85 -16.01 -17.43
N THR A 36 8.56 -15.57 -16.39
CA THR A 36 8.32 -14.26 -15.76
C THR A 36 9.08 -13.15 -16.48
N LYS A 37 8.38 -12.06 -16.80
CA LYS A 37 8.95 -10.81 -17.33
C LYS A 37 8.50 -9.64 -16.48
N THR A 38 9.40 -8.67 -16.31
CA THR A 38 9.11 -7.42 -15.59
C THR A 38 9.41 -6.22 -16.48
N LEU A 39 8.41 -5.38 -16.69
CA LEU A 39 8.53 -4.12 -17.40
C LEU A 39 8.22 -2.98 -16.44
N VAL A 40 9.14 -2.03 -16.33
CA VAL A 40 8.92 -0.81 -15.54
C VAL A 40 8.85 0.41 -16.46
N THR A 41 7.86 1.29 -16.21
CA THR A 41 7.78 2.57 -16.92
C THR A 41 8.70 3.61 -16.30
N ALA A 42 9.06 3.46 -15.03
CA ALA A 42 9.88 4.40 -14.27
C ALA A 42 9.31 5.83 -14.31
N GLN A 43 8.01 5.96 -14.06
CA GLN A 43 7.32 7.24 -13.93
C GLN A 43 7.91 8.10 -12.80
N HIS A 44 8.43 7.47 -11.71
CA HIS A 44 9.14 8.08 -10.59
C HIS A 44 10.44 7.31 -10.34
N ARG A 45 11.53 7.68 -11.02
CA ARG A 45 12.77 6.91 -11.14
C ARG A 45 13.39 6.51 -9.79
N GLU A 46 13.84 7.47 -9.00
CA GLU A 46 14.62 7.21 -7.78
C GLU A 46 13.87 6.37 -6.75
N MET A 47 12.58 6.69 -6.55
CA MET A 47 11.74 5.98 -5.58
C MET A 47 11.40 4.54 -6.02
N LEU A 48 11.32 4.30 -7.33
CA LEU A 48 11.11 2.97 -7.89
C LEU A 48 12.35 2.10 -7.68
N ASP A 49 13.53 2.63 -7.99
CA ASP A 49 14.80 1.91 -7.91
C ASP A 49 15.09 1.40 -6.48
N GLN A 50 14.75 2.19 -5.46
CA GLN A 50 14.86 1.77 -4.06
C GLN A 50 14.07 0.49 -3.77
N VAL A 51 12.84 0.40 -4.28
CA VAL A 51 11.99 -0.79 -4.09
C VAL A 51 12.49 -1.98 -4.89
N LEU A 52 12.89 -1.77 -6.14
CA LEU A 52 13.48 -2.82 -6.97
C LEU A 52 14.73 -3.40 -6.30
N HIS A 53 15.56 -2.54 -5.71
CA HIS A 53 16.74 -2.98 -4.96
C HIS A 53 16.37 -3.78 -3.71
N LEU A 54 15.42 -3.29 -2.91
CA LEU A 54 14.95 -3.95 -1.69
C LEU A 54 14.48 -5.38 -1.96
N PHE A 55 13.71 -5.59 -3.03
CA PHE A 55 13.15 -6.90 -3.38
C PHE A 55 14.02 -7.68 -4.38
N HIS A 56 15.22 -7.20 -4.69
CA HIS A 56 16.16 -7.81 -5.63
C HIS A 56 15.56 -8.07 -7.02
N ILE A 57 14.69 -7.17 -7.48
CA ILE A 57 14.05 -7.26 -8.79
C ILE A 57 14.90 -6.53 -9.82
N VAL A 58 15.28 -7.24 -10.86
CA VAL A 58 15.94 -6.65 -12.04
C VAL A 58 14.92 -6.67 -13.18
N PRO A 59 14.41 -5.51 -13.64
CA PRO A 59 13.44 -5.48 -14.72
C PRO A 59 14.06 -5.93 -16.04
N ASP A 60 13.31 -6.72 -16.83
CA ASP A 60 13.70 -7.10 -18.19
C ASP A 60 13.63 -5.91 -19.14
N TYR A 61 12.69 -4.99 -18.90
CA TYR A 61 12.46 -3.79 -19.69
C TYR A 61 12.26 -2.57 -18.80
N ASP A 62 12.98 -1.50 -19.14
CA ASP A 62 12.91 -0.22 -18.45
C ASP A 62 12.68 0.90 -19.47
N LEU A 63 11.48 1.50 -19.43
CA LEU A 63 11.09 2.54 -20.40
C LEU A 63 11.62 3.92 -20.05
N ASN A 64 11.96 4.14 -18.76
CA ASN A 64 12.50 5.40 -18.25
C ASN A 64 11.75 6.66 -18.74
N ILE A 65 10.41 6.65 -18.60
CA ILE A 65 9.56 7.71 -19.15
C ILE A 65 9.53 9.00 -18.33
N MET A 66 10.19 9.03 -17.17
CA MET A 66 10.20 10.21 -16.29
C MET A 66 10.76 11.44 -17.01
N ALA A 67 10.02 12.54 -16.95
CA ALA A 67 10.48 13.85 -17.43
C ALA A 67 9.96 14.98 -16.52
N ALA A 68 10.74 16.05 -16.41
CA ALA A 68 10.32 17.22 -15.63
C ALA A 68 9.08 17.87 -16.23
N GLY A 69 8.08 18.18 -15.38
CA GLY A 69 6.86 18.87 -15.79
C GLY A 69 5.92 18.04 -16.69
N GLN A 70 6.07 16.71 -16.73
CA GLN A 70 5.22 15.84 -17.54
C GLN A 70 3.74 15.92 -17.13
N THR A 71 2.87 15.93 -18.13
CA THR A 71 1.42 15.87 -17.99
C THR A 71 0.93 14.43 -18.01
N LEU A 72 -0.35 14.20 -17.67
CA LEU A 72 -0.99 12.88 -17.84
C LEU A 72 -0.96 12.42 -19.30
N PHE A 73 -1.07 13.34 -20.27
CA PHE A 73 -0.95 13.02 -21.70
C PHE A 73 0.44 12.50 -22.03
N ASP A 74 1.49 13.13 -21.50
CA ASP A 74 2.87 12.72 -21.75
C ASP A 74 3.14 11.33 -21.18
N ILE A 75 2.70 11.09 -19.94
CA ILE A 75 2.85 9.79 -19.26
C ILE A 75 2.13 8.70 -20.06
N THR A 76 0.84 8.92 -20.40
CA THR A 76 0.04 7.95 -21.13
C THR A 76 0.66 7.63 -22.49
N THR A 77 1.03 8.66 -23.25
CA THR A 77 1.56 8.48 -24.61
C THR A 77 2.89 7.75 -24.59
N ARG A 78 3.84 8.14 -23.74
CA ARG A 78 5.15 7.50 -23.63
C ARG A 78 5.05 6.06 -23.14
N ALA A 79 4.21 5.80 -22.12
CA ALA A 79 3.98 4.46 -21.64
C ALA A 79 3.39 3.56 -22.74
N MET A 80 2.34 4.02 -23.42
CA MET A 80 1.71 3.29 -24.53
C MET A 80 2.70 2.96 -25.65
N GLN A 81 3.50 3.92 -26.08
CA GLN A 81 4.50 3.71 -27.16
C GLN A 81 5.57 2.72 -26.73
N GLY A 82 6.18 2.91 -25.55
CA GLY A 82 7.23 2.03 -25.06
C GLY A 82 6.75 0.60 -24.82
N ILE A 83 5.56 0.43 -24.24
CA ILE A 83 4.96 -0.91 -24.05
C ILE A 83 4.69 -1.57 -25.40
N ASN A 84 4.13 -0.83 -26.38
CA ASN A 84 3.92 -1.35 -27.72
C ASN A 84 5.21 -1.88 -28.37
N GLU A 85 6.31 -1.15 -28.25
CA GLU A 85 7.61 -1.59 -28.78
C GLU A 85 8.11 -2.86 -28.10
N VAL A 86 7.89 -3.03 -26.80
CA VAL A 86 8.24 -4.24 -26.07
C VAL A 86 7.38 -5.40 -26.55
N PHE A 87 6.05 -5.24 -26.65
CA PHE A 87 5.16 -6.32 -27.09
C PHE A 87 5.41 -6.79 -28.54
N GLN A 88 5.92 -5.91 -29.40
CA GLN A 88 6.34 -6.30 -30.75
C GLN A 88 7.58 -7.20 -30.75
N LYS A 89 8.46 -7.06 -29.76
CA LYS A 89 9.70 -7.84 -29.64
C LYS A 89 9.54 -9.08 -28.78
N ASP A 90 8.79 -8.95 -27.69
CA ASP A 90 8.60 -10.00 -26.68
C ASP A 90 7.16 -10.00 -26.19
N ARG A 91 6.28 -10.65 -26.96
CA ARG A 91 4.84 -10.71 -26.69
C ARG A 91 4.57 -11.65 -25.50
N PRO A 92 3.95 -11.19 -24.39
CA PRO A 92 3.50 -12.07 -23.33
C PRO A 92 2.16 -12.74 -23.66
N ASP A 93 1.85 -13.82 -22.92
CA ASP A 93 0.55 -14.48 -22.95
C ASP A 93 -0.45 -13.85 -21.99
N LEU A 94 0.06 -13.18 -20.92
CA LEU A 94 -0.72 -12.48 -19.92
C LEU A 94 0.07 -11.24 -19.44
N VAL A 95 -0.61 -10.11 -19.30
CA VAL A 95 -0.08 -8.90 -18.67
C VAL A 95 -0.70 -8.72 -17.30
N LEU A 96 0.13 -8.44 -16.28
CA LEU A 96 -0.34 -8.01 -14.96
C LEU A 96 -0.12 -6.51 -14.80
N VAL A 97 -1.16 -5.81 -14.34
CA VAL A 97 -1.12 -4.41 -13.96
C VAL A 97 -1.68 -4.24 -12.54
N HIS A 98 -1.33 -3.16 -11.86
CA HIS A 98 -1.69 -2.99 -10.45
C HIS A 98 -2.41 -1.67 -10.18
N GLY A 99 -3.52 -1.72 -9.46
CA GLY A 99 -4.18 -0.55 -8.88
C GLY A 99 -4.77 0.39 -9.94
N ASP A 100 -4.33 1.66 -9.92
CA ASP A 100 -5.09 2.74 -10.54
C ASP A 100 -4.24 3.85 -11.17
N THR A 101 -2.94 3.63 -11.30
CA THR A 101 -2.07 4.65 -11.91
C THR A 101 -2.30 4.80 -13.42
N THR A 102 -1.77 5.87 -13.98
CA THR A 102 -1.77 6.05 -15.45
C THR A 102 -0.97 4.94 -16.14
N THR A 103 0.09 4.41 -15.51
CA THR A 103 0.84 3.24 -15.99
C THR A 103 -0.06 1.99 -16.06
N THR A 104 -0.88 1.75 -15.05
CA THR A 104 -1.84 0.64 -14.99
C THR A 104 -2.80 0.69 -16.17
N PHE A 105 -3.44 1.83 -16.38
CA PHE A 105 -4.36 2.01 -17.51
C PHE A 105 -3.65 1.89 -18.87
N ALA A 106 -2.49 2.54 -19.04
CA ALA A 106 -1.73 2.47 -20.28
C ALA A 106 -1.28 1.04 -20.60
N GLY A 107 -0.82 0.28 -19.58
CA GLY A 107 -0.44 -1.13 -19.71
C GLY A 107 -1.61 -2.01 -20.13
N ALA A 108 -2.75 -1.85 -19.47
CA ALA A 108 -3.97 -2.59 -19.80
C ALA A 108 -4.46 -2.27 -21.23
N LEU A 109 -4.48 -0.99 -21.62
CA LEU A 109 -4.93 -0.58 -22.95
C LEU A 109 -3.98 -1.06 -24.06
N ALA A 110 -2.65 -0.98 -23.84
CA ALA A 110 -1.67 -1.51 -24.78
C ALA A 110 -1.83 -3.02 -24.97
N ALA A 111 -2.01 -3.78 -23.86
CA ALA A 111 -2.27 -5.21 -23.91
C ALA A 111 -3.55 -5.54 -24.70
N PHE A 112 -4.63 -4.79 -24.45
CA PHE A 112 -5.88 -4.95 -25.20
C PHE A 112 -5.71 -4.75 -26.70
N TYR A 113 -4.97 -3.73 -27.14
CA TYR A 113 -4.72 -3.49 -28.56
C TYR A 113 -3.90 -4.62 -29.22
N HIS A 114 -3.07 -5.29 -28.44
CA HIS A 114 -2.36 -6.50 -28.87
C HIS A 114 -3.15 -7.79 -28.66
N GLN A 115 -4.41 -7.72 -28.20
CA GLN A 115 -5.22 -8.89 -27.86
C GLN A 115 -4.53 -9.83 -26.86
N ILE A 116 -3.86 -9.23 -25.86
CA ILE A 116 -3.21 -9.93 -24.76
C ILE A 116 -4.15 -9.84 -23.54
N PRO A 117 -4.49 -10.96 -22.89
CA PRO A 117 -5.25 -10.95 -21.64
C PRO A 117 -4.57 -10.11 -20.56
N VAL A 118 -5.38 -9.46 -19.71
CA VAL A 118 -4.92 -8.61 -18.61
C VAL A 118 -5.40 -9.14 -17.27
N GLY A 119 -4.52 -9.31 -16.31
CA GLY A 119 -4.82 -9.52 -14.91
C GLY A 119 -4.65 -8.20 -14.13
N HIS A 120 -5.68 -7.77 -13.45
CA HIS A 120 -5.70 -6.55 -12.66
C HIS A 120 -5.54 -6.86 -11.17
N VAL A 121 -4.38 -6.56 -10.61
CA VAL A 121 -4.07 -6.71 -9.18
C VAL A 121 -4.60 -5.49 -8.44
N GLU A 122 -5.18 -5.68 -7.26
CA GLU A 122 -5.90 -4.66 -6.48
C GLU A 122 -7.11 -4.10 -7.25
N ALA A 123 -7.87 -5.00 -7.87
CA ALA A 123 -9.07 -4.67 -8.64
C ALA A 123 -10.29 -4.43 -7.73
N GLY A 124 -11.20 -3.57 -8.17
CA GLY A 124 -12.53 -3.43 -7.55
C GLY A 124 -12.66 -2.38 -6.45
N LEU A 125 -11.60 -1.66 -6.10
CA LEU A 125 -11.74 -0.47 -5.24
C LEU A 125 -12.55 0.61 -5.96
N ARG A 126 -13.52 1.23 -5.28
CA ARG A 126 -14.40 2.28 -5.86
C ARG A 126 -14.67 3.39 -4.87
N THR A 127 -14.63 4.63 -5.36
CA THR A 127 -15.16 5.81 -4.66
C THR A 127 -16.51 6.25 -5.23
N HIS A 128 -16.86 5.78 -6.42
CA HIS A 128 -18.04 6.17 -7.19
C HIS A 128 -18.06 7.62 -7.69
N ASP A 129 -16.98 8.38 -7.46
CA ASP A 129 -16.77 9.73 -8.01
C ASP A 129 -15.53 9.71 -8.91
N ILE A 130 -15.74 9.79 -10.24
CA ILE A 130 -14.68 9.72 -11.25
C ILE A 130 -13.62 10.83 -11.16
N TYR A 131 -13.89 11.88 -10.38
CA TYR A 131 -12.99 13.00 -10.15
C TYR A 131 -12.36 12.97 -8.73
N SER A 132 -12.65 11.94 -7.91
CA SER A 132 -12.14 11.84 -6.55
C SER A 132 -11.85 10.38 -6.14
N PRO A 133 -10.56 9.98 -6.09
CA PRO A 133 -9.36 10.70 -6.54
C PRO A 133 -9.26 10.81 -8.06
N PHE A 134 -8.60 11.84 -8.54
CA PHE A 134 -8.38 12.04 -9.97
C PHE A 134 -6.89 11.91 -10.32
N PRO A 135 -6.52 11.12 -11.34
CA PRO A 135 -7.36 10.37 -12.32
C PRO A 135 -7.68 8.92 -11.90
N GLU A 136 -7.36 8.51 -10.67
CA GLU A 136 -7.28 7.13 -10.20
C GLU A 136 -8.61 6.38 -10.33
N GLU A 137 -9.72 6.99 -9.91
CA GLU A 137 -11.02 6.29 -9.97
C GLU A 137 -11.43 5.94 -11.41
N MET A 138 -11.17 6.83 -12.36
CA MET A 138 -11.46 6.54 -13.77
C MET A 138 -10.49 5.48 -14.32
N ASN A 139 -9.21 5.52 -13.95
CA ASN A 139 -8.25 4.52 -14.36
C ASN A 139 -8.67 3.11 -13.88
N ARG A 140 -9.17 2.98 -12.63
CA ARG A 140 -9.70 1.70 -12.10
C ARG A 140 -10.83 1.16 -12.96
N ARG A 141 -11.81 2.02 -13.29
CA ARG A 141 -12.98 1.63 -14.10
C ARG A 141 -12.60 1.20 -15.49
N LEU A 142 -11.75 1.98 -16.16
CA LEU A 142 -11.29 1.66 -17.52
C LEU A 142 -10.46 0.38 -17.54
N THR A 143 -9.55 0.20 -16.59
CA THR A 143 -8.77 -1.03 -16.44
C THR A 143 -9.67 -2.23 -16.16
N GLY A 144 -10.64 -2.08 -15.24
CA GLY A 144 -11.63 -3.11 -14.93
C GLY A 144 -12.45 -3.56 -16.13
N GLY A 145 -12.82 -2.62 -17.02
CA GLY A 145 -13.53 -2.94 -18.28
C GLY A 145 -12.67 -3.71 -19.30
N ILE A 146 -11.35 -3.60 -19.21
CA ILE A 146 -10.39 -4.28 -20.10
C ILE A 146 -9.97 -5.65 -19.53
N ALA A 147 -9.82 -5.77 -18.21
CA ALA A 147 -9.22 -6.90 -17.55
C ALA A 147 -9.97 -8.22 -17.78
N THR A 148 -9.20 -9.29 -17.97
CA THR A 148 -9.70 -10.68 -18.09
C THR A 148 -9.82 -11.34 -16.73
N LEU A 149 -8.85 -11.08 -15.83
CA LEU A 149 -8.81 -11.58 -14.46
C LEU A 149 -8.76 -10.39 -13.50
N HIS A 150 -9.50 -10.49 -12.41
CA HIS A 150 -9.58 -9.46 -11.38
C HIS A 150 -9.17 -10.06 -10.03
N PHE A 151 -8.11 -9.53 -9.45
CA PHE A 151 -7.62 -9.94 -8.14
C PHE A 151 -8.05 -8.88 -7.12
N ALA A 152 -9.19 -9.15 -6.48
CA ALA A 152 -9.82 -8.25 -5.54
C ALA A 152 -9.17 -8.38 -4.15
N PRO A 153 -8.76 -7.27 -3.51
CA PRO A 153 -8.13 -7.34 -2.18
C PRO A 153 -9.11 -7.74 -1.07
N THR A 154 -10.39 -7.42 -1.21
CA THR A 154 -11.42 -7.64 -0.18
C THR A 154 -12.73 -8.15 -0.79
N PRO A 155 -13.63 -8.76 0.02
CA PRO A 155 -14.98 -9.06 -0.42
C PRO A 155 -15.76 -7.84 -0.94
N THR A 156 -15.59 -6.67 -0.36
CA THR A 156 -16.22 -5.42 -0.83
C THR A 156 -15.76 -5.07 -2.24
N ALA A 157 -14.46 -5.22 -2.53
CA ALA A 157 -13.91 -4.98 -3.86
C ALA A 157 -14.45 -6.00 -4.89
N HIS A 158 -14.63 -7.26 -4.50
CA HIS A 158 -15.32 -8.27 -5.30
C HIS A 158 -16.75 -7.85 -5.64
N ASP A 159 -17.53 -7.42 -4.63
CA ASP A 159 -18.93 -7.03 -4.80
C ASP A 159 -19.08 -5.84 -5.75
N ASN A 160 -18.16 -4.87 -5.69
CA ASN A 160 -18.12 -3.76 -6.65
C ASN A 160 -17.96 -4.26 -8.09
N LEU A 161 -17.04 -5.21 -8.33
CA LEU A 161 -16.82 -5.79 -9.65
C LEU A 161 -18.03 -6.60 -10.14
N ALA A 162 -18.63 -7.39 -9.26
CA ALA A 162 -19.84 -8.16 -9.57
C ALA A 162 -21.02 -7.24 -9.92
N ALA A 163 -21.20 -6.14 -9.17
CA ALA A 163 -22.22 -5.13 -9.45
C ALA A 163 -21.99 -4.41 -10.79
N GLU A 164 -20.76 -4.30 -11.26
CA GLU A 164 -20.42 -3.77 -12.60
C GLU A 164 -20.57 -4.82 -13.72
N GLY A 165 -20.98 -6.05 -13.38
CA GLY A 165 -21.25 -7.11 -14.35
C GLY A 165 -20.04 -7.96 -14.74
N VAL A 166 -18.95 -7.92 -13.97
CA VAL A 166 -17.82 -8.82 -14.15
C VAL A 166 -18.24 -10.25 -13.78
N PRO A 167 -18.04 -11.25 -14.66
CA PRO A 167 -18.42 -12.62 -14.35
C PRO A 167 -17.65 -13.20 -13.15
N GLU A 168 -18.35 -13.85 -12.22
CA GLU A 168 -17.79 -14.46 -11.01
C GLU A 168 -16.51 -15.27 -11.25
N ARG A 169 -16.49 -16.11 -12.30
CA ARG A 169 -15.32 -16.91 -12.65
C ARG A 169 -14.05 -16.12 -13.01
N ARG A 170 -14.14 -14.81 -13.10
CA ARG A 170 -13.03 -13.89 -13.42
C ARG A 170 -12.58 -13.08 -12.21
N ILE A 171 -13.28 -13.18 -11.08
CA ILE A 171 -12.99 -12.42 -9.86
C ILE A 171 -12.43 -13.39 -8.81
N PHE A 172 -11.25 -13.07 -8.28
CA PHE A 172 -10.59 -13.83 -7.23
C PHE A 172 -10.33 -12.91 -6.04
N VAL A 173 -10.88 -13.24 -4.87
CA VAL A 173 -10.59 -12.49 -3.64
C VAL A 173 -9.26 -13.00 -3.09
N THR A 174 -8.22 -12.20 -3.20
CA THR A 174 -6.85 -12.62 -2.92
C THR A 174 -6.29 -12.10 -1.60
N GLY A 175 -6.81 -11.01 -1.08
CA GLY A 175 -6.13 -10.13 -0.14
C GLY A 175 -5.28 -9.09 -0.89
N ASN A 176 -4.73 -8.12 -0.15
CA ASN A 176 -3.87 -7.07 -0.69
C ASN A 176 -2.40 -7.48 -0.58
N THR A 177 -1.69 -7.44 -1.68
CA THR A 177 -0.26 -7.79 -1.77
C THR A 177 0.67 -6.85 -0.98
N VAL A 178 0.16 -5.72 -0.47
CA VAL A 178 0.93 -4.88 0.46
C VAL A 178 1.27 -5.62 1.75
N ILE A 179 0.41 -6.54 2.19
CA ILE A 179 0.65 -7.33 3.40
C ILE A 179 1.76 -8.36 3.14
N ASP A 180 1.77 -8.99 1.97
CA ASP A 180 2.87 -9.87 1.54
C ASP A 180 4.21 -9.11 1.51
N ALA A 181 4.21 -7.90 0.94
CA ALA A 181 5.38 -7.03 0.89
C ALA A 181 5.88 -6.67 2.29
N LEU A 182 4.96 -6.34 3.20
CA LEU A 182 5.26 -6.00 4.57
C LEU A 182 5.91 -7.17 5.32
N HIS A 183 5.34 -8.36 5.22
CA HIS A 183 5.88 -9.58 5.85
C HIS A 183 7.27 -9.94 5.30
N HIS A 184 7.55 -9.66 4.03
CA HIS A 184 8.86 -9.84 3.45
C HIS A 184 9.88 -8.81 3.95
N THR A 185 9.43 -7.57 4.18
CA THR A 185 10.29 -6.43 4.51
C THR A 185 10.64 -6.37 6.00
N VAL A 186 9.69 -6.73 6.87
CA VAL A 186 9.89 -6.69 8.32
C VAL A 186 10.76 -7.86 8.77
N ARG A 187 11.84 -7.54 9.49
CA ARG A 187 12.81 -8.53 10.01
C ARG A 187 13.06 -8.31 11.49
N PRO A 188 13.05 -9.37 12.32
CA PRO A 188 13.29 -9.25 13.76
C PRO A 188 14.67 -8.69 14.10
N ASP A 189 15.68 -8.97 13.27
CA ASP A 189 17.08 -8.56 13.42
C ASP A 189 17.44 -7.25 12.71
N TYR A 190 16.44 -6.54 12.16
CA TYR A 190 16.69 -5.29 11.44
C TYR A 190 17.27 -4.22 12.38
N VAL A 191 18.37 -3.60 11.96
CA VAL A 191 18.99 -2.50 12.70
C VAL A 191 18.36 -1.18 12.22
N LEU A 192 17.64 -0.51 13.12
CA LEU A 192 17.03 0.79 12.81
C LEU A 192 18.09 1.85 12.51
N PRO A 193 17.75 2.88 11.69
CA PRO A 193 18.66 3.98 11.37
C PRO A 193 19.19 4.69 12.63
N PRO A 194 20.40 5.27 12.56
CA PRO A 194 21.04 5.94 13.69
C PRO A 194 20.21 7.07 14.34
N GLU A 195 19.35 7.73 13.57
CA GLU A 195 18.42 8.77 14.02
C GLU A 195 17.46 8.27 15.10
N LEU A 196 17.23 6.97 15.17
CA LEU A 196 16.35 6.31 16.13
C LEU A 196 17.10 5.67 17.32
N SER A 197 18.43 5.86 17.40
CA SER A 197 19.25 5.27 18.45
C SER A 197 18.96 5.78 19.87
N GLN A 198 18.27 6.91 19.99
CA GLN A 198 17.88 7.51 21.27
C GLN A 198 16.48 7.11 21.74
N VAL A 199 15.71 6.39 20.91
CA VAL A 199 14.38 5.91 21.27
C VAL A 199 14.49 4.66 22.12
N ASP A 200 13.89 4.67 23.31
CA ASP A 200 13.87 3.51 24.21
C ASP A 200 12.69 2.58 23.92
N PHE A 201 12.87 1.67 22.96
CA PHE A 201 11.85 0.67 22.59
C PHE A 201 11.65 -0.46 23.61
N GLU A 202 12.51 -0.56 24.64
CA GLU A 202 12.46 -1.65 25.62
C GLU A 202 11.69 -1.27 26.88
N HIS A 203 11.80 0.00 27.31
CA HIS A 203 11.24 0.45 28.60
C HIS A 203 10.11 1.45 28.44
N HIS A 204 9.99 2.08 27.27
CA HIS A 204 8.95 3.08 26.98
C HIS A 204 7.91 2.56 25.97
N ARG A 205 6.72 3.11 26.03
CA ARG A 205 5.68 2.96 25.01
C ARG A 205 5.98 3.90 23.87
N VAL A 206 6.09 3.37 22.68
CA VAL A 206 6.46 4.18 21.51
C VAL A 206 5.27 4.39 20.59
N LEU A 207 4.95 5.65 20.31
CA LEU A 207 3.96 6.08 19.34
C LEU A 207 4.64 6.42 18.02
N LEU A 208 4.16 5.87 16.91
CA LEU A 208 4.52 6.31 15.56
C LEU A 208 3.47 7.28 15.05
N MET A 209 3.87 8.50 14.71
CA MET A 209 2.95 9.50 14.15
C MET A 209 3.31 9.84 12.72
N THR A 210 2.29 9.92 11.83
CA THR A 210 2.45 10.43 10.47
C THR A 210 1.27 11.33 10.10
N THR A 211 1.56 12.54 9.63
CA THR A 211 0.56 13.51 9.19
C THR A 211 1.05 14.23 7.93
N HIS A 212 0.24 14.27 6.89
CA HIS A 212 0.62 14.88 5.62
C HIS A 212 -0.58 15.40 4.80
N ARG A 213 -1.82 15.08 5.20
CA ARG A 213 -3.03 15.46 4.47
C ARG A 213 -3.23 16.97 4.46
N ARG A 214 -3.52 17.52 3.28
CA ARG A 214 -3.72 18.96 3.09
C ARG A 214 -4.94 19.49 3.82
N GLU A 215 -5.96 18.66 3.98
CA GLU A 215 -7.19 18.98 4.70
C GLU A 215 -6.95 19.26 6.20
N ASN A 216 -5.88 18.70 6.77
CA ASN A 216 -5.51 18.88 8.18
C ASN A 216 -4.56 20.05 8.43
N LEU A 217 -4.06 20.74 7.39
CA LEU A 217 -3.12 21.85 7.56
C LEU A 217 -3.71 22.99 8.38
N GLY A 218 -2.91 23.56 9.31
CA GLY A 218 -3.29 24.64 10.19
C GLY A 218 -3.79 24.18 11.55
N GLU A 219 -4.91 24.71 12.04
CA GLU A 219 -5.43 24.42 13.40
C GLU A 219 -5.73 22.92 13.63
N PRO A 220 -6.29 22.15 12.69
CA PRO A 220 -6.46 20.72 12.92
C PRO A 220 -5.15 19.99 13.27
N MET A 221 -4.05 20.27 12.56
CA MET A 221 -2.74 19.70 12.91
C MET A 221 -2.24 20.18 14.28
N ARG A 222 -2.42 21.47 14.62
CA ARG A 222 -2.05 22.00 15.92
C ARG A 222 -2.77 21.30 17.07
N HIS A 223 -4.05 21.06 16.92
CA HIS A 223 -4.84 20.30 17.91
C HIS A 223 -4.28 18.91 18.16
N VAL A 224 -3.94 18.18 17.07
CA VAL A 224 -3.31 16.86 17.17
C VAL A 224 -1.98 16.96 17.92
N TYR A 225 -1.12 17.91 17.56
CA TYR A 225 0.22 18.01 18.15
C TYR A 225 0.18 18.46 19.61
N ARG A 226 -0.75 19.34 20.00
CA ARG A 226 -0.99 19.71 21.40
C ARG A 226 -1.47 18.51 22.23
N ALA A 227 -2.35 17.68 21.68
CA ALA A 227 -2.76 16.46 22.36
C ALA A 227 -1.57 15.51 22.61
N ILE A 228 -0.65 15.40 21.67
CA ILE A 228 0.56 14.58 21.81
C ILE A 228 1.54 15.22 22.82
N HIS A 229 1.68 16.54 22.80
CA HIS A 229 2.44 17.27 23.80
C HIS A 229 1.91 16.96 25.23
N ASP A 230 0.59 17.10 25.42
CA ASP A 230 -0.05 16.85 26.72
C ASP A 230 0.18 15.40 27.20
N ILE A 231 0.16 14.42 26.30
CA ILE A 231 0.45 13.00 26.61
C ILE A 231 1.89 12.81 27.06
N VAL A 232 2.85 13.35 26.31
CA VAL A 232 4.27 13.20 26.62
C VAL A 232 4.65 13.92 27.91
N ASP A 233 4.04 15.07 28.19
CA ASP A 233 4.26 15.82 29.43
C ASP A 233 3.68 15.11 30.67
N GLU A 234 2.53 14.45 30.50
CA GLU A 234 1.87 13.72 31.58
C GLU A 234 2.48 12.32 31.83
N MET A 235 2.89 11.63 30.75
CA MET A 235 3.32 10.24 30.79
C MET A 235 4.80 10.12 30.45
N GLY A 236 5.66 10.10 31.48
CA GLY A 236 7.11 10.12 31.32
C GLY A 236 7.72 8.83 30.71
N ASP A 237 6.90 7.79 30.47
CA ASP A 237 7.27 6.52 29.84
C ASP A 237 6.75 6.39 28.40
N VAL A 238 6.36 7.51 27.77
CA VAL A 238 5.88 7.55 26.39
C VAL A 238 6.86 8.29 25.50
N GLU A 239 7.24 7.68 24.39
CA GLU A 239 8.03 8.30 23.35
C GLU A 239 7.25 8.39 22.05
N VAL A 240 7.53 9.43 21.25
CA VAL A 240 6.89 9.65 19.96
C VAL A 240 7.95 9.71 18.87
N VAL A 241 7.83 8.87 17.87
CA VAL A 241 8.65 8.95 16.66
C VAL A 241 7.79 9.55 15.54
N PHE A 242 8.24 10.66 14.99
CA PHE A 242 7.52 11.38 13.95
C PHE A 242 8.40 11.66 12.73
N PRO A 243 8.31 10.81 11.68
CA PRO A 243 8.88 11.11 10.37
C PRO A 243 8.13 12.29 9.74
N VAL A 244 8.71 13.49 9.83
CA VAL A 244 8.02 14.74 9.47
C VAL A 244 8.02 14.97 7.97
N HIS A 245 6.83 15.10 7.37
CA HIS A 245 6.67 15.36 5.94
C HIS A 245 7.45 16.62 5.50
N ARG A 246 8.06 16.56 4.28
CA ARG A 246 8.96 17.63 3.77
C ARG A 246 8.28 18.96 3.47
N ASN A 247 6.94 19.04 3.52
CA ASN A 247 6.22 20.30 3.33
C ASN A 247 6.64 21.34 4.38
N PRO A 248 7.16 22.53 3.98
CA PRO A 248 7.63 23.55 4.92
C PRO A 248 6.57 23.99 5.95
N LYS A 249 5.29 24.06 5.54
CA LYS A 249 4.18 24.43 6.43
C LYS A 249 3.94 23.40 7.52
N VAL A 250 4.09 22.11 7.21
CA VAL A 250 4.00 21.04 8.22
C VAL A 250 5.18 21.15 9.19
N ARG A 251 6.40 21.30 8.66
CA ARG A 251 7.62 21.41 9.49
C ARG A 251 7.59 22.63 10.43
N GLU A 252 7.01 23.74 9.99
CA GLU A 252 6.83 24.93 10.82
C GLU A 252 5.92 24.63 12.02
N ILE A 253 4.71 24.10 11.78
CA ILE A 253 3.74 23.75 12.83
C ILE A 253 4.31 22.71 13.78
N VAL A 254 4.96 21.67 13.27
CA VAL A 254 5.60 20.62 14.09
C VAL A 254 6.66 21.22 15.03
N ARG A 255 7.50 22.12 14.51
CA ARG A 255 8.56 22.77 15.32
C ARG A 255 7.97 23.66 16.41
N GLU A 256 6.88 24.36 16.13
CA GLU A 256 6.21 25.22 17.10
C GLU A 256 5.55 24.44 18.23
N GLU A 257 4.86 23.34 17.92
CA GLU A 257 4.05 22.60 18.89
C GLU A 257 4.81 21.45 19.59
N LEU A 258 5.79 20.83 18.92
CA LEU A 258 6.50 19.64 19.40
C LEU A 258 8.03 19.82 19.50
N GLY A 259 8.55 20.95 19.02
CA GLY A 259 10.00 21.18 19.02
C GLY A 259 10.59 21.27 20.43
N GLY A 260 11.68 20.54 20.68
CA GLY A 260 12.42 20.61 21.96
C GLY A 260 11.88 19.72 23.09
N LEU A 261 10.83 18.92 22.84
CA LEU A 261 10.35 17.93 23.81
C LEU A 261 11.30 16.73 23.85
N ALA A 262 11.72 16.32 25.04
CA ALA A 262 12.76 15.30 25.24
C ALA A 262 12.36 13.91 24.67
N HIS A 263 11.08 13.56 24.74
CA HIS A 263 10.55 12.26 24.30
C HIS A 263 9.85 12.31 22.93
N VAL A 264 10.11 13.37 22.14
CA VAL A 264 9.56 13.50 20.75
C VAL A 264 10.71 13.55 19.76
N HIS A 265 10.83 12.51 18.96
CA HIS A 265 11.88 12.31 17.97
C HIS A 265 11.37 12.74 16.59
N LEU A 266 11.66 13.99 16.21
CA LEU A 266 11.35 14.53 14.90
C LEU A 266 12.46 14.15 13.91
N ILE A 267 12.14 13.27 12.97
CA ILE A 267 13.10 12.76 11.98
C ILE A 267 12.68 13.09 10.56
N ASP A 268 13.58 12.95 9.61
CA ASP A 268 13.22 13.03 8.19
C ASP A 268 12.38 11.80 7.77
N PRO A 269 11.57 11.92 6.69
CA PRO A 269 10.82 10.79 6.18
C PRO A 269 11.72 9.61 5.85
N LEU A 270 11.34 8.44 6.32
CA LEU A 270 12.06 7.19 6.08
C LEU A 270 11.66 6.56 4.75
N GLU A 271 12.55 5.77 4.18
CA GLU A 271 12.25 4.86 3.08
C GLU A 271 11.37 3.69 3.57
N TYR A 272 10.83 2.91 2.64
CA TYR A 272 9.85 1.87 2.96
C TYR A 272 10.38 0.82 3.95
N GLU A 273 11.60 0.29 3.72
CA GLU A 273 12.18 -0.75 4.58
C GLU A 273 12.39 -0.28 6.03
N PRO A 274 13.11 0.82 6.31
CA PRO A 274 13.24 1.31 7.69
C PRO A 274 11.91 1.74 8.31
N PHE A 275 10.97 2.27 7.52
CA PHE A 275 9.65 2.64 8.03
C PHE A 275 8.81 1.42 8.44
N ALA A 276 8.78 0.36 7.64
CA ALA A 276 8.08 -0.89 7.96
C ALA A 276 8.64 -1.56 9.21
N ASN A 277 9.97 -1.60 9.34
CA ASN A 277 10.64 -2.15 10.52
C ASN A 277 10.48 -1.30 11.78
N LEU A 278 10.41 0.04 11.64
CA LEU A 278 10.03 0.93 12.74
C LEU A 278 8.59 0.67 13.18
N MET A 279 7.64 0.60 12.22
CA MET A 279 6.24 0.34 12.50
C MET A 279 6.00 -0.99 13.22
N ALA A 280 6.84 -2.00 12.95
CA ALA A 280 6.79 -3.28 13.65
C ALA A 280 7.23 -3.19 15.14
N ARG A 281 7.99 -2.16 15.51
CA ARG A 281 8.55 -2.01 16.88
C ARG A 281 7.77 -1.05 17.78
N VAL A 282 6.95 -0.18 17.21
CA VAL A 282 6.13 0.76 17.97
C VAL A 282 4.90 0.07 18.58
N ASP A 283 4.26 0.71 19.55
CA ASP A 283 3.05 0.19 20.19
C ASP A 283 1.77 0.65 19.51
N ILE A 284 1.66 1.92 19.19
CA ILE A 284 0.45 2.54 18.62
C ILE A 284 0.84 3.41 17.43
N VAL A 285 -0.01 3.44 16.42
CA VAL A 285 0.18 4.29 15.23
C VAL A 285 -0.92 5.35 15.16
N LEU A 286 -0.51 6.62 15.07
CA LEU A 286 -1.39 7.76 14.78
C LEU A 286 -1.14 8.23 13.36
N THR A 287 -2.16 8.20 12.49
CA THR A 287 -1.93 8.50 11.07
C THR A 287 -3.13 9.12 10.37
N ASP A 288 -2.85 9.91 9.33
CA ASP A 288 -3.86 10.32 8.33
C ASP A 288 -3.70 9.58 6.98
N SER A 289 -2.78 8.60 6.91
CA SER A 289 -2.47 7.82 5.71
C SER A 289 -3.43 6.65 5.50
N GLY A 290 -3.91 6.46 4.27
CA GLY A 290 -4.74 5.30 3.90
C GLY A 290 -3.96 3.97 3.91
N GLY A 291 -2.72 3.95 3.40
CA GLY A 291 -1.91 2.72 3.34
C GLY A 291 -1.53 2.17 4.71
N ILE A 292 -1.21 3.05 5.67
CA ILE A 292 -0.85 2.63 7.02
C ILE A 292 -2.03 1.97 7.75
N GLN A 293 -3.29 2.33 7.39
CA GLN A 293 -4.49 1.67 7.91
C GLN A 293 -4.62 0.21 7.44
N GLU A 294 -3.93 -0.18 6.40
CA GLU A 294 -3.85 -1.57 5.94
C GLU A 294 -2.64 -2.30 6.54
N GLU A 295 -1.48 -1.63 6.59
CA GLU A 295 -0.19 -2.20 6.95
C GLU A 295 0.00 -2.37 8.47
N ALA A 296 -0.29 -1.34 9.27
CA ALA A 296 -0.05 -1.39 10.72
C ALA A 296 -0.88 -2.48 11.44
N PRO A 297 -2.17 -2.69 11.10
CA PRO A 297 -2.93 -3.82 11.68
C PRO A 297 -2.36 -5.20 11.35
N ALA A 298 -1.70 -5.37 10.20
CA ALA A 298 -1.04 -6.63 9.86
C ALA A 298 0.15 -6.96 10.77
N LEU A 299 0.68 -5.95 11.46
CA LEU A 299 1.73 -6.10 12.47
C LEU A 299 1.16 -6.14 13.91
N GLY A 300 -0.17 -6.25 14.06
CA GLY A 300 -0.84 -6.20 15.36
C GLY A 300 -0.75 -4.85 16.06
N LYS A 301 -0.65 -3.75 15.30
CA LYS A 301 -0.54 -2.39 15.86
C LYS A 301 -1.88 -1.67 15.82
N PRO A 302 -2.43 -1.24 16.97
CA PRO A 302 -3.61 -0.37 17.02
C PRO A 302 -3.37 0.92 16.24
N VAL A 303 -4.36 1.34 15.44
CA VAL A 303 -4.26 2.53 14.61
C VAL A 303 -5.33 3.56 14.99
N LEU A 304 -4.89 4.75 15.34
CA LEU A 304 -5.73 5.92 15.55
C LEU A 304 -5.67 6.80 14.30
N VAL A 305 -6.79 6.91 13.60
CA VAL A 305 -6.87 7.63 12.33
C VAL A 305 -7.28 9.07 12.57
N LEU A 306 -6.38 10.00 12.24
CA LEU A 306 -6.51 11.44 12.43
C LEU A 306 -7.38 12.08 11.33
N ARG A 307 -8.57 11.51 11.11
CA ARG A 307 -9.54 11.93 10.08
C ARG A 307 -10.96 11.65 10.57
N ASP A 308 -11.93 12.38 10.02
CA ASP A 308 -13.36 12.16 10.28
C ASP A 308 -13.93 11.06 9.38
N THR A 309 -13.31 10.81 8.22
CA THR A 309 -13.71 9.79 7.24
C THR A 309 -12.51 9.01 6.74
N THR A 310 -12.75 7.80 6.25
CA THR A 310 -11.70 6.97 5.61
C THR A 310 -12.21 6.28 4.36
N GLU A 311 -11.31 6.03 3.42
CA GLU A 311 -11.52 5.15 2.27
C GLU A 311 -11.33 3.66 2.61
N ARG A 312 -11.18 3.33 3.90
CA ARG A 312 -10.91 2.00 4.45
C ARG A 312 -11.97 1.60 5.50
N PRO A 313 -13.26 1.55 5.11
CA PRO A 313 -14.35 1.26 6.06
C PRO A 313 -14.24 -0.15 6.66
N GLU A 314 -13.66 -1.10 5.95
CA GLU A 314 -13.48 -2.47 6.43
C GLU A 314 -12.60 -2.52 7.68
N ALA A 315 -11.53 -1.71 7.77
CA ALA A 315 -10.66 -1.66 8.95
C ALA A 315 -11.39 -1.12 10.19
N VAL A 316 -12.30 -0.16 9.99
CA VAL A 316 -13.15 0.37 11.07
C VAL A 316 -14.14 -0.70 11.54
N THR A 317 -14.77 -1.41 10.62
CA THR A 317 -15.72 -2.47 10.93
C THR A 317 -15.04 -3.65 11.63
N ALA A 318 -13.84 -4.02 11.20
CA ALA A 318 -13.03 -5.07 11.83
C ALA A 318 -12.47 -4.66 13.21
N GLY A 319 -12.50 -3.37 13.55
CA GLY A 319 -11.98 -2.84 14.81
C GLY A 319 -10.47 -2.72 14.87
N THR A 320 -9.77 -2.84 13.75
CA THR A 320 -8.31 -2.67 13.67
C THR A 320 -7.87 -1.22 13.69
N VAL A 321 -8.77 -0.31 13.31
CA VAL A 321 -8.52 1.14 13.34
C VAL A 321 -9.70 1.89 13.98
N HIS A 322 -9.41 3.03 14.64
CA HIS A 322 -10.41 3.96 15.16
C HIS A 322 -10.28 5.32 14.46
N LEU A 323 -11.38 5.83 13.89
CA LEU A 323 -11.46 7.21 13.40
C LEU A 323 -11.64 8.16 14.59
N ILE A 324 -10.65 8.97 14.87
CA ILE A 324 -10.67 9.87 16.03
C ILE A 324 -10.73 11.37 15.66
N GLY A 325 -10.66 11.68 14.35
CA GLY A 325 -10.62 13.09 13.91
C GLY A 325 -9.36 13.81 14.36
N THR A 326 -9.45 15.14 14.46
CA THR A 326 -8.32 16.00 14.81
C THR A 326 -8.59 16.88 16.05
N ALA A 327 -9.71 16.70 16.75
CA ALA A 327 -10.01 17.44 17.97
C ALA A 327 -9.06 17.04 19.11
N GLN A 328 -8.41 18.02 19.75
CA GLN A 328 -7.37 17.82 20.78
C GLN A 328 -7.83 16.87 21.88
N GLU A 329 -9.00 17.11 22.46
CA GLU A 329 -9.54 16.34 23.57
C GLU A 329 -9.77 14.88 23.19
N ARG A 330 -10.22 14.63 21.96
CA ARG A 330 -10.47 13.28 21.46
C ARG A 330 -9.18 12.54 21.13
N VAL A 331 -8.23 13.20 20.48
CA VAL A 331 -6.90 12.63 20.21
C VAL A 331 -6.20 12.26 21.51
N TYR A 332 -6.21 13.16 22.49
CA TYR A 332 -5.65 12.90 23.81
C TYR A 332 -6.35 11.70 24.49
N ALA A 333 -7.69 11.73 24.59
CA ALA A 333 -8.45 10.72 25.32
C ALA A 333 -8.29 9.30 24.72
N GLU A 334 -8.37 9.18 23.39
CA GLU A 334 -8.25 7.87 22.72
C GLU A 334 -6.81 7.33 22.75
N THR A 335 -5.81 8.20 22.60
CA THR A 335 -4.41 7.79 22.73
C THR A 335 -4.10 7.35 24.15
N LYS A 336 -4.51 8.13 25.17
CA LYS A 336 -4.34 7.77 26.58
C LYS A 336 -5.06 6.48 26.94
N ARG A 337 -6.28 6.28 26.40
CA ARG A 337 -7.03 5.04 26.62
C ARG A 337 -6.24 3.81 26.16
N LEU A 338 -5.67 3.84 24.96
CA LEU A 338 -4.87 2.70 24.47
C LEU A 338 -3.55 2.53 25.22
N LEU A 339 -2.99 3.60 25.77
CA LEU A 339 -1.78 3.54 26.59
C LEU A 339 -2.03 2.98 28.00
N THR A 340 -3.26 3.12 28.57
CA THR A 340 -3.55 2.77 29.95
C THR A 340 -4.53 1.60 30.12
N ASP A 341 -5.32 1.27 29.11
CA ASP A 341 -6.30 0.17 29.11
C ASP A 341 -5.80 -0.98 28.23
N GLN A 342 -5.21 -1.99 28.88
CA GLN A 342 -4.67 -3.18 28.22
C GLN A 342 -5.74 -3.96 27.43
N ALA A 343 -7.00 -3.97 27.90
CA ALA A 343 -8.07 -4.66 27.19
C ALA A 343 -8.47 -3.93 25.92
N ALA A 344 -8.53 -2.59 25.96
CA ALA A 344 -8.78 -1.79 24.78
C ALA A 344 -7.65 -1.92 23.75
N TYR A 345 -6.40 -1.95 24.20
CA TYR A 345 -5.23 -2.19 23.33
C TYR A 345 -5.31 -3.57 22.67
N ALA A 346 -5.49 -4.63 23.47
CA ALA A 346 -5.52 -6.01 22.99
C ALA A 346 -6.68 -6.23 21.98
N ALA A 347 -7.84 -5.65 22.24
CA ALA A 347 -8.99 -5.75 21.34
C ALA A 347 -8.69 -5.22 19.93
N MET A 348 -7.87 -4.17 19.78
CA MET A 348 -7.46 -3.65 18.50
C MET A 348 -6.27 -4.40 17.90
N ALA A 349 -5.28 -4.74 18.73
CA ALA A 349 -4.05 -5.40 18.29
C ALA A 349 -4.29 -6.84 17.80
N GLU A 350 -5.28 -7.55 18.37
CA GLU A 350 -5.64 -8.92 18.03
C GLU A 350 -6.77 -9.02 17.00
N ALA A 351 -7.36 -7.89 16.59
CA ALA A 351 -8.40 -7.86 15.57
C ALA A 351 -7.84 -8.34 14.22
N VAL A 352 -8.64 -9.13 13.50
CA VAL A 352 -8.21 -9.71 12.21
C VAL A 352 -8.11 -8.61 11.16
N ASN A 353 -6.98 -8.52 10.46
CA ASN A 353 -6.79 -7.55 9.39
C ASN A 353 -7.68 -7.90 8.18
N PRO A 354 -8.61 -7.02 7.78
CA PRO A 354 -9.52 -7.29 6.66
C PRO A 354 -8.86 -7.19 5.28
N TYR A 355 -7.60 -6.73 5.19
CA TYR A 355 -6.92 -6.49 3.91
C TYR A 355 -5.98 -7.61 3.48
N GLY A 356 -5.63 -8.56 4.33
CA GLY A 356 -4.77 -9.65 3.90
C GLY A 356 -4.15 -10.42 5.06
N ASP A 357 -3.60 -11.58 4.70
CA ASP A 357 -2.93 -12.53 5.58
C ASP A 357 -1.48 -12.85 5.12
N GLY A 358 -0.99 -12.11 4.10
CA GLY A 358 0.35 -12.31 3.54
C GLY A 358 0.44 -13.43 2.48
N GLU A 359 -0.70 -13.91 1.99
CA GLU A 359 -0.79 -14.98 0.99
C GLU A 359 -1.44 -14.52 -0.32
N ALA A 360 -1.54 -13.20 -0.54
CA ALA A 360 -2.21 -12.66 -1.72
C ALA A 360 -1.46 -13.00 -3.01
N ALA A 361 -0.14 -12.89 -3.02
CA ALA A 361 0.68 -13.22 -4.18
C ALA A 361 0.50 -14.69 -4.59
N ARG A 362 0.53 -15.63 -3.62
CA ARG A 362 0.28 -17.06 -3.88
C ARG A 362 -1.09 -17.28 -4.54
N ARG A 363 -2.15 -16.67 -3.99
CA ARG A 363 -3.50 -16.80 -4.56
C ARG A 363 -3.60 -16.23 -5.97
N ILE A 364 -2.91 -15.13 -6.26
CA ILE A 364 -2.84 -14.56 -7.61
C ILE A 364 -2.20 -15.57 -8.59
N ILE A 365 -1.07 -16.18 -8.22
CA ILE A 365 -0.39 -17.13 -9.09
C ILE A 365 -1.22 -18.41 -9.29
N GLU A 366 -1.82 -18.95 -8.22
CA GLU A 366 -2.75 -20.07 -8.33
C GLU A 366 -3.93 -19.75 -9.26
N ALA A 367 -4.50 -18.55 -9.20
CA ALA A 367 -5.58 -18.14 -10.10
C ALA A 367 -5.11 -18.06 -11.56
N ILE A 368 -3.89 -17.57 -11.80
CA ILE A 368 -3.27 -17.55 -13.14
C ILE A 368 -3.07 -18.96 -13.67
N LEU A 369 -2.48 -19.86 -12.87
CA LEU A 369 -2.28 -21.27 -13.22
C LEU A 369 -3.60 -22.02 -13.45
N TYR A 370 -4.62 -21.72 -12.64
CA TYR A 370 -5.97 -22.25 -12.83
C TYR A 370 -6.59 -21.79 -14.15
N HIS A 371 -6.50 -20.49 -14.45
CA HIS A 371 -6.99 -19.93 -15.70
C HIS A 371 -6.29 -20.51 -16.93
N ALA A 372 -4.99 -20.77 -16.82
CA ALA A 372 -4.19 -21.38 -17.88
C ALA A 372 -4.37 -22.90 -17.99
N GLY A 373 -5.10 -23.53 -17.06
CA GLY A 373 -5.35 -24.97 -17.06
C GLY A 373 -4.16 -25.84 -16.57
N HIS A 374 -3.18 -25.22 -15.88
CA HIS A 374 -2.08 -25.94 -15.24
C HIS A 374 -2.52 -26.63 -13.95
N ILE A 375 -3.46 -26.03 -13.23
CA ILE A 375 -4.13 -26.62 -12.06
C ILE A 375 -5.64 -26.67 -12.27
N HIS A 376 -6.33 -27.57 -11.56
CA HIS A 376 -7.76 -27.83 -11.76
C HIS A 376 -8.65 -27.24 -10.66
N THR A 377 -8.07 -26.76 -9.57
CA THR A 377 -8.77 -26.19 -8.44
C THR A 377 -8.44 -24.69 -8.37
N PRO A 378 -9.45 -23.81 -8.29
CA PRO A 378 -9.17 -22.40 -8.07
C PRO A 378 -8.56 -22.17 -6.67
N PRO A 379 -7.84 -21.05 -6.46
CA PRO A 379 -7.31 -20.71 -5.13
C PRO A 379 -8.44 -20.57 -4.11
N GLU A 380 -8.15 -20.91 -2.86
CA GLU A 380 -9.06 -20.56 -1.77
C GLU A 380 -9.14 -19.04 -1.63
N PRO A 381 -10.36 -18.47 -1.60
CA PRO A 381 -10.49 -17.02 -1.49
C PRO A 381 -10.03 -16.53 -0.09
N PHE A 382 -9.43 -15.36 -0.05
CA PHE A 382 -9.24 -14.63 1.19
C PHE A 382 -10.62 -14.24 1.76
N ARG A 383 -10.90 -14.60 2.99
CA ARG A 383 -12.24 -14.43 3.58
C ARG A 383 -12.43 -13.12 4.35
N GLY A 384 -11.32 -12.41 4.63
CA GLY A 384 -11.36 -11.22 5.48
C GLY A 384 -11.70 -11.56 6.94
N ALA A 385 -11.98 -10.51 7.72
CA ALA A 385 -12.42 -10.64 9.11
C ALA A 385 -13.92 -10.94 9.19
#